data_a0e3bcc70b696e7cf711f99f477236e3
#
_entry.id   a0e3bcc70b696e7cf711f99f477236e3
#
_cell.length_a   1.000
_cell.length_b   1.000
_cell.length_c   1.000
_cell.angle_alpha   90.00
_cell.angle_beta   90.00
_cell.angle_gamma   90.00
#
_symmetry.space_group_name_H-M   'P 1'
#
loop_
_entity.id
_entity.type
_entity.pdbx_description
1 polymer ?
#
loop_
_entity_poly.entity_id
_entity_poly.type
_entity_poly.pdbx_seq_one_letter_code
_entity_poly.pdbx_strand_id
1 'polypeptide(L)'
;GQGVRYAYARDPDGSMFEVEALDAPQFEGPIWLAHIALVTPDIDQAVSFYQTLLGVAPYGRVNKVMGPRFDEVTGIEGVRIRAAWFNTGNMVLEFWQFIQPQTPVLPVDRAFSDAGYNTFALEVGDLEAEIQRLAAVGVLQDAPMRLGQGMKEVFFKDPDGNVLSLIETNEAAVLRVADLKQIDWLPSPARPVIKTP
;
A
#
# COMPACT_ATOMS: atom_id res chain seq x y z
N GLY A 1 -6.11 13.40 -13.60
CA GLY A 1 -6.42 14.75 -13.09
C GLY A 1 -5.53 15.79 -13.80
N GLN A 2 -5.85 17.07 -13.67
CA GLN A 2 -4.97 18.12 -14.17
C GLN A 2 -3.65 18.10 -13.37
N GLY A 3 -2.52 18.21 -14.06
CA GLY A 3 -1.19 18.28 -13.43
C GLY A 3 -0.56 16.93 -13.09
N VAL A 4 -1.18 15.81 -13.44
CA VAL A 4 -0.61 14.47 -13.26
C VAL A 4 -0.62 13.71 -14.58
N ARG A 5 0.54 13.18 -14.95
CA ARG A 5 0.71 12.24 -16.07
C ARG A 5 1.19 10.92 -15.47
N TYR A 6 0.63 9.81 -15.91
CA TYR A 6 1.00 8.50 -15.40
C TYR A 6 0.99 7.44 -16.51
N ALA A 7 1.79 6.42 -16.30
CA ALA A 7 1.88 5.25 -17.16
C ALA A 7 2.14 4.01 -16.32
N TYR A 8 1.67 2.87 -16.81
CA TYR A 8 1.96 1.56 -16.20
C TYR A 8 3.08 0.87 -16.94
N ALA A 9 3.95 0.21 -16.19
CA ALA A 9 5.03 -0.61 -16.71
C ALA A 9 5.10 -1.92 -15.93
N ARG A 10 5.83 -2.89 -16.47
CA ARG A 10 6.13 -4.15 -15.80
C ARG A 10 7.62 -4.32 -15.67
N ASP A 11 8.05 -4.83 -14.53
CA ASP A 11 9.42 -5.28 -14.35
C ASP A 11 9.66 -6.63 -15.09
N PRO A 12 10.90 -7.13 -15.12
CA PRO A 12 11.20 -8.42 -15.75
C PRO A 12 10.45 -9.61 -15.16
N ASP A 13 10.04 -9.55 -13.90
CA ASP A 13 9.28 -10.59 -13.22
C ASP A 13 7.78 -10.45 -13.42
N GLY A 14 7.35 -9.39 -14.15
CA GLY A 14 5.95 -9.13 -14.48
C GLY A 14 5.19 -8.33 -13.43
N SER A 15 5.84 -7.89 -12.33
CA SER A 15 5.20 -7.01 -11.35
C SER A 15 4.83 -5.68 -11.99
N MET A 16 3.61 -5.21 -11.70
CA MET A 16 3.12 -3.93 -12.23
C MET A 16 3.59 -2.78 -11.34
N PHE A 17 4.07 -1.71 -11.95
CA PHE A 17 4.28 -0.45 -11.27
C PHE A 17 3.76 0.73 -12.08
N GLU A 18 3.34 1.76 -11.38
CA GLU A 18 2.87 3.02 -11.94
C GLU A 18 3.98 4.06 -11.82
N VAL A 19 4.20 4.78 -12.91
CA VAL A 19 5.10 5.93 -12.94
C VAL A 19 4.25 7.18 -13.07
N GLU A 20 4.31 8.04 -12.07
CA GLU A 20 3.61 9.32 -12.06
C GLU A 20 4.59 10.48 -12.26
N ALA A 21 4.21 11.43 -13.11
CA ALA A 21 4.91 12.69 -13.27
C ALA A 21 3.98 13.83 -12.87
N LEU A 22 4.36 14.58 -11.86
CA LEU A 22 3.65 15.78 -11.40
C LEU A 22 4.19 17.02 -12.08
N ASP A 23 3.32 17.92 -12.51
CA ASP A 23 3.74 19.23 -13.06
C ASP A 23 4.40 20.11 -11.98
N ALA A 24 4.02 19.90 -10.71
CA ALA A 24 4.61 20.59 -9.57
C ALA A 24 4.88 19.57 -8.43
N PRO A 25 5.92 18.73 -8.55
CA PRO A 25 6.24 17.76 -7.52
C PRO A 25 6.64 18.47 -6.22
N GLN A 26 6.19 17.91 -5.10
CA GLN A 26 6.47 18.45 -3.75
C GLN A 26 7.49 17.60 -3.01
N PHE A 27 8.46 17.06 -3.73
CA PHE A 27 9.55 16.27 -3.19
C PHE A 27 10.86 16.62 -3.90
N GLU A 28 11.96 16.36 -3.23
CA GLU A 28 13.32 16.44 -3.79
C GLU A 28 13.77 15.05 -4.25
N GLY A 29 14.63 15.04 -5.25
CA GLY A 29 15.16 13.81 -5.82
C GLY A 29 14.37 13.29 -7.03
N PRO A 30 14.93 12.26 -7.69
CA PRO A 30 14.39 11.80 -8.98
C PRO A 30 13.15 10.92 -8.84
N ILE A 31 12.96 10.24 -7.71
CA ILE A 31 11.91 9.26 -7.50
C ILE A 31 11.38 9.37 -6.07
N TRP A 32 10.08 9.19 -5.96
CA TRP A 32 9.34 9.11 -4.72
C TRP A 32 8.34 7.94 -4.78
N LEU A 33 8.25 7.12 -3.73
CA LEU A 33 7.23 6.10 -3.63
C LEU A 33 5.92 6.71 -3.12
N ALA A 34 4.96 6.91 -4.03
CA ALA A 34 3.71 7.61 -3.75
C ALA A 34 2.68 6.72 -3.05
N HIS A 35 2.45 5.51 -3.56
CA HIS A 35 1.46 4.59 -3.03
C HIS A 35 1.81 3.13 -3.31
N ILE A 36 1.13 2.24 -2.59
CA ILE A 36 1.03 0.82 -2.91
C ILE A 36 -0.42 0.54 -3.26
N ALA A 37 -0.65 -0.03 -4.44
CA ALA A 37 -1.97 -0.41 -4.91
C ALA A 37 -2.20 -1.93 -4.77
N LEU A 38 -3.33 -2.28 -4.19
CA LEU A 38 -3.80 -3.66 -4.05
C LEU A 38 -5.09 -3.83 -4.85
N VAL A 39 -5.16 -4.93 -5.60
CA VAL A 39 -6.39 -5.31 -6.31
C VAL A 39 -7.14 -6.32 -5.46
N THR A 40 -8.40 -6.02 -5.16
CA THR A 40 -9.27 -6.83 -4.30
C THR A 40 -10.52 -7.30 -5.06
N PRO A 41 -11.02 -8.51 -4.85
CA PRO A 41 -12.31 -8.93 -5.39
C PRO A 41 -13.50 -8.30 -4.66
N ASP A 42 -13.32 -7.81 -3.41
CA ASP A 42 -14.35 -7.15 -2.60
C ASP A 42 -13.80 -5.92 -1.87
N ILE A 43 -13.98 -4.75 -2.47
CA ILE A 43 -13.49 -3.49 -1.89
C ILE A 43 -14.20 -3.10 -0.58
N ASP A 44 -15.42 -3.53 -0.36
CA ASP A 44 -16.14 -3.22 0.87
C ASP A 44 -15.55 -4.01 2.04
N GLN A 45 -15.22 -5.28 1.81
CA GLN A 45 -14.52 -6.11 2.79
C GLN A 45 -13.10 -5.58 3.05
N ALA A 46 -12.34 -5.27 2.00
CA ALA A 46 -11.00 -4.69 2.13
C ALA A 46 -11.02 -3.38 2.92
N VAL A 47 -11.92 -2.45 2.57
CA VAL A 47 -12.06 -1.17 3.29
C VAL A 47 -12.39 -1.38 4.76
N SER A 48 -13.32 -2.28 5.08
CA SER A 48 -13.67 -2.58 6.48
C SER A 48 -12.48 -3.13 7.27
N PHE A 49 -11.74 -4.05 6.68
CA PHE A 49 -10.55 -4.65 7.29
C PHE A 49 -9.46 -3.60 7.53
N TYR A 50 -9.08 -2.84 6.49
CA TYR A 50 -8.00 -1.86 6.60
C TYR A 50 -8.37 -0.65 7.45
N GLN A 51 -9.63 -0.25 7.49
CA GLN A 51 -10.10 0.75 8.45
C GLN A 51 -9.92 0.28 9.90
N THR A 52 -10.20 -0.98 10.17
CA THR A 52 -9.98 -1.59 11.50
C THR A 52 -8.50 -1.72 11.82
N LEU A 53 -7.70 -2.21 10.86
CA LEU A 53 -6.26 -2.38 11.01
C LEU A 53 -5.55 -1.05 11.27
N LEU A 54 -5.80 -0.04 10.45
CA LEU A 54 -5.11 1.26 10.48
C LEU A 54 -5.70 2.22 11.52
N GLY A 55 -6.92 1.96 12.00
CA GLY A 55 -7.62 2.87 12.92
C GLY A 55 -8.08 4.18 12.27
N VAL A 56 -8.08 4.27 10.93
CA VAL A 56 -8.47 5.46 10.17
C VAL A 56 -9.43 5.09 9.04
N ALA A 57 -10.34 6.00 8.71
CA ALA A 57 -11.20 5.83 7.54
C ALA A 57 -10.46 6.16 6.24
N PRO A 58 -10.89 5.62 5.09
CA PRO A 58 -10.35 6.03 3.81
C PRO A 58 -10.61 7.52 3.57
N TYR A 59 -9.61 8.25 3.10
CA TYR A 59 -9.76 9.68 2.79
C TYR A 59 -10.41 9.93 1.43
N GLY A 60 -10.47 8.91 0.58
CA GLY A 60 -11.13 8.95 -0.71
C GLY A 60 -11.76 7.61 -1.06
N ARG A 61 -12.89 7.66 -1.75
CA ARG A 61 -13.59 6.49 -2.27
C ARG A 61 -14.34 6.85 -3.54
N VAL A 62 -14.18 6.02 -4.57
CA VAL A 62 -14.87 6.16 -5.84
C VAL A 62 -15.57 4.85 -6.16
N ASN A 63 -16.89 4.90 -6.37
CA ASN A 63 -17.69 3.70 -6.64
C ASN A 63 -17.75 3.33 -8.13
N LYS A 64 -17.29 4.21 -9.02
CA LYS A 64 -17.28 3.95 -10.45
C LYS A 64 -16.26 4.82 -11.16
N VAL A 65 -15.23 4.19 -11.71
CA VAL A 65 -14.32 4.80 -12.68
C VAL A 65 -14.43 4.00 -13.97
N MET A 66 -14.61 4.69 -15.09
CA MET A 66 -14.75 4.10 -16.43
C MET A 66 -14.60 5.17 -17.50
N GLY A 67 -14.49 4.75 -18.74
CA GLY A 67 -14.51 5.58 -19.93
C GLY A 67 -13.26 5.44 -20.80
N PRO A 68 -13.28 5.96 -22.05
CA PRO A 68 -12.24 5.69 -23.04
C PRO A 68 -10.81 6.02 -22.58
N ARG A 69 -10.65 7.10 -21.82
CA ARG A 69 -9.33 7.46 -21.27
C ARG A 69 -8.82 6.43 -20.26
N PHE A 70 -9.72 5.84 -19.49
CA PHE A 70 -9.35 4.84 -18.49
C PHE A 70 -9.07 3.48 -19.16
N ASP A 71 -9.81 3.16 -20.22
CA ASP A 71 -9.54 2.01 -21.08
C ASP A 71 -8.14 2.10 -21.70
N GLU A 72 -7.78 3.29 -22.20
CA GLU A 72 -6.45 3.55 -22.75
C GLU A 72 -5.34 3.38 -21.72
N VAL A 73 -5.52 3.91 -20.52
CA VAL A 73 -4.54 3.85 -19.43
C VAL A 73 -4.33 2.41 -18.94
N THR A 74 -5.40 1.66 -18.78
CA THR A 74 -5.32 0.27 -18.28
C THR A 74 -5.01 -0.74 -19.38
N GLY A 75 -5.20 -0.37 -20.65
CA GLY A 75 -5.15 -1.29 -21.77
C GLY A 75 -6.30 -2.32 -21.79
N ILE A 76 -7.39 -2.03 -21.07
CA ILE A 76 -8.56 -2.91 -20.93
C ILE A 76 -9.79 -2.19 -21.46
N GLU A 77 -10.35 -2.68 -22.56
CA GLU A 77 -11.56 -2.10 -23.15
C GLU A 77 -12.78 -2.27 -22.26
N GLY A 78 -13.53 -1.18 -22.07
CA GLY A 78 -14.75 -1.17 -21.25
C GLY A 78 -14.49 -1.40 -19.77
N VAL A 79 -13.29 -1.10 -19.28
CA VAL A 79 -12.92 -1.29 -17.88
C VAL A 79 -13.84 -0.50 -16.94
N ARG A 80 -14.21 -1.13 -15.84
CA ARG A 80 -14.95 -0.49 -14.73
C ARG A 80 -14.33 -0.90 -13.42
N ILE A 81 -13.98 0.09 -12.59
CA ILE A 81 -13.43 -0.14 -11.26
C ILE A 81 -14.17 0.64 -10.17
N ARG A 82 -13.98 0.18 -8.94
CA ARG A 82 -14.14 0.93 -7.69
C ARG A 82 -12.77 1.13 -7.08
N ALA A 83 -12.55 2.23 -6.37
CA ALA A 83 -11.29 2.51 -5.72
C ALA A 83 -11.48 3.13 -4.33
N ALA A 84 -10.50 2.94 -3.45
CA ALA A 84 -10.44 3.56 -2.13
C ALA A 84 -8.99 3.83 -1.74
N TRP A 85 -8.75 4.86 -0.93
CA TRP A 85 -7.41 5.28 -0.52
C TRP A 85 -7.33 5.52 0.98
N PHE A 86 -6.29 4.99 1.61
CA PHE A 86 -5.93 5.23 2.99
C PHE A 86 -4.59 5.96 3.07
N ASN A 87 -4.50 6.96 3.94
CA ASN A 87 -3.25 7.63 4.24
C ASN A 87 -2.64 7.02 5.51
N THR A 88 -1.44 6.44 5.39
CA THR A 88 -0.68 5.87 6.50
C THR A 88 0.32 6.85 7.10
N GLY A 89 0.30 8.12 6.66
CA GLY A 89 1.19 9.17 7.13
C GLY A 89 2.49 9.30 6.33
N ASN A 90 3.05 8.21 5.85
CA ASN A 90 4.25 8.20 5.01
C ASN A 90 3.98 7.67 3.59
N MET A 91 2.84 7.04 3.38
CA MET A 91 2.46 6.42 2.11
C MET A 91 0.94 6.37 1.98
N VAL A 92 0.45 6.15 0.77
CA VAL A 92 -0.95 5.85 0.50
C VAL A 92 -1.09 4.37 0.21
N LEU A 93 -2.07 3.72 0.83
CA LEU A 93 -2.57 2.41 0.40
C LEU A 93 -3.79 2.65 -0.49
N GLU A 94 -3.72 2.15 -1.71
CA GLU A 94 -4.79 2.24 -2.70
C GLU A 94 -5.40 0.86 -2.93
N PHE A 95 -6.72 0.80 -3.05
CA PHE A 95 -7.45 -0.43 -3.34
C PHE A 95 -8.27 -0.26 -4.61
N TRP A 96 -8.15 -1.23 -5.52
CA TRP A 96 -8.94 -1.31 -6.73
C TRP A 96 -9.73 -2.61 -6.75
N GLN A 97 -11.01 -2.49 -7.07
CA GLN A 97 -11.84 -3.63 -7.44
C GLN A 97 -12.24 -3.48 -8.90
N PHE A 98 -11.83 -4.41 -9.74
CA PHE A 98 -12.35 -4.47 -11.10
C PHE A 98 -13.74 -5.08 -11.08
N ILE A 99 -14.71 -4.34 -11.62
CA ILE A 99 -16.07 -4.80 -11.87
C ILE A 99 -16.17 -5.42 -13.26
N GLN A 100 -15.35 -4.87 -14.20
CA GLN A 100 -15.21 -5.38 -15.55
C GLN A 100 -13.79 -5.11 -16.06
N PRO A 101 -13.01 -6.16 -16.38
CA PRO A 101 -13.31 -7.56 -16.05
C PRO A 101 -13.43 -7.76 -14.54
N GLN A 102 -14.09 -8.82 -14.09
CA GLN A 102 -14.18 -9.10 -12.65
C GLN A 102 -12.80 -9.48 -12.10
N THR A 103 -12.41 -8.91 -10.96
CA THR A 103 -11.17 -9.27 -10.27
C THR A 103 -11.20 -10.76 -9.88
N PRO A 104 -10.21 -11.56 -10.30
CA PRO A 104 -10.08 -12.93 -9.83
C PRO A 104 -9.63 -12.98 -8.37
N VAL A 105 -9.96 -14.06 -7.67
CA VAL A 105 -9.44 -14.33 -6.33
C VAL A 105 -7.97 -14.74 -6.43
N LEU A 106 -7.15 -14.31 -5.47
CA LEU A 106 -5.75 -14.77 -5.39
C LEU A 106 -5.69 -16.29 -5.15
N PRO A 107 -4.70 -16.99 -5.71
CA PRO A 107 -4.45 -18.39 -5.35
C PRO A 107 -4.19 -18.52 -3.85
N VAL A 108 -4.93 -19.41 -3.19
CA VAL A 108 -4.80 -19.62 -1.74
C VAL A 108 -3.49 -20.28 -1.32
N ASP A 109 -2.82 -20.93 -2.25
CA ASP A 109 -1.58 -21.70 -2.08
C ASP A 109 -0.32 -20.92 -2.50
N ARG A 110 -0.44 -19.60 -2.77
CA ARG A 110 0.71 -18.78 -3.09
C ARG A 110 1.75 -18.86 -1.96
N ALA A 111 2.95 -19.33 -2.33
CA ALA A 111 4.04 -19.45 -1.41
C ALA A 111 4.70 -18.10 -1.12
N PHE A 112 5.27 -17.96 0.07
CA PHE A 112 6.05 -16.75 0.44
C PHE A 112 7.28 -16.54 -0.45
N SER A 113 7.76 -17.59 -1.09
CA SER A 113 8.89 -17.60 -2.02
C SER A 113 8.52 -17.29 -3.48
N ASP A 114 7.23 -17.13 -3.79
CA ASP A 114 6.81 -16.84 -5.15
C ASP A 114 7.23 -15.44 -5.58
N ALA A 115 7.60 -15.29 -6.84
CA ALA A 115 8.04 -14.02 -7.39
C ALA A 115 6.97 -12.92 -7.26
N GLY A 116 7.41 -11.69 -7.06
CA GLY A 116 6.56 -10.51 -6.88
C GLY A 116 6.55 -10.00 -5.44
N TYR A 117 5.58 -9.16 -5.13
CA TYR A 117 5.41 -8.63 -3.77
C TYR A 117 4.92 -9.74 -2.84
N ASN A 118 5.66 -10.03 -1.78
CA ASN A 118 5.31 -11.08 -0.83
C ASN A 118 4.72 -10.56 0.48
N THR A 119 5.09 -9.36 0.92
CA THR A 119 4.55 -8.74 2.13
C THR A 119 4.76 -7.23 2.12
N PHE A 120 3.97 -6.51 2.90
CA PHE A 120 4.29 -5.15 3.32
C PHE A 120 4.15 -5.02 4.84
N ALA A 121 5.05 -4.24 5.43
CA ALA A 121 5.15 -4.07 6.87
C ALA A 121 4.62 -2.70 7.31
N LEU A 122 3.89 -2.68 8.42
CA LEU A 122 3.42 -1.48 9.09
C LEU A 122 4.17 -1.37 10.42
N GLU A 123 4.89 -0.26 10.63
CA GLU A 123 5.57 -0.02 11.91
C GLU A 123 4.59 0.58 12.91
N VAL A 124 4.59 0.01 14.12
CA VAL A 124 3.73 0.41 15.25
C VAL A 124 4.58 0.77 16.47
N GLY A 125 4.02 1.59 17.34
CA GLY A 125 4.73 2.04 18.55
C GLY A 125 4.75 1.02 19.69
N ASP A 126 3.78 0.11 19.73
CA ASP A 126 3.63 -0.95 20.75
C ASP A 126 2.96 -2.15 20.09
N LEU A 127 3.76 -3.14 19.74
CA LEU A 127 3.28 -4.33 19.02
C LEU A 127 2.35 -5.19 19.87
N GLU A 128 2.62 -5.31 21.17
CA GLU A 128 1.80 -6.13 22.06
C GLU A 128 0.40 -5.52 22.25
N ALA A 129 0.33 -4.20 22.40
CA ALA A 129 -0.95 -3.47 22.48
C ALA A 129 -1.74 -3.61 21.16
N GLU A 130 -1.08 -3.51 20.01
CA GLU A 130 -1.71 -3.68 18.69
C GLU A 130 -2.20 -5.10 18.46
N ILE A 131 -1.42 -6.10 18.84
CA ILE A 131 -1.86 -7.52 18.81
C ILE A 131 -3.13 -7.71 19.62
N GLN A 132 -3.18 -7.19 20.86
CA GLN A 132 -4.37 -7.28 21.70
C GLN A 132 -5.58 -6.58 21.09
N ARG A 133 -5.38 -5.37 20.57
CA ARG A 133 -6.43 -4.60 19.90
C ARG A 133 -7.01 -5.34 18.69
N LEU A 134 -6.15 -5.89 17.84
CA LEU A 134 -6.56 -6.58 16.62
C LEU A 134 -7.14 -7.96 16.89
N ALA A 135 -6.65 -8.65 17.92
CA ALA A 135 -7.23 -9.91 18.37
C ALA A 135 -8.66 -9.72 18.91
N ALA A 136 -8.90 -8.66 19.67
CA ALA A 136 -10.22 -8.34 20.21
C ALA A 136 -11.30 -8.11 19.14
N VAL A 137 -10.90 -7.72 17.92
CA VAL A 137 -11.80 -7.51 16.78
C VAL A 137 -11.68 -8.59 15.70
N GLY A 138 -10.95 -9.68 15.98
CA GLY A 138 -10.84 -10.85 15.11
C GLY A 138 -9.97 -10.68 13.87
N VAL A 139 -9.16 -9.62 13.81
CA VAL A 139 -8.26 -9.34 12.67
C VAL A 139 -6.98 -10.17 12.75
N LEU A 140 -6.46 -10.38 13.96
CA LEU A 140 -5.22 -11.11 14.18
C LEU A 140 -5.48 -12.25 15.17
N GLN A 141 -5.14 -13.49 14.78
CA GLN A 141 -5.29 -14.67 15.63
C GLN A 141 -4.00 -15.50 15.61
N ASP A 142 -3.54 -15.92 16.79
CA ASP A 142 -2.46 -16.90 17.01
C ASP A 142 -1.20 -16.73 16.16
N ALA A 143 -0.86 -15.48 15.83
CA ALA A 143 0.31 -15.20 15.02
C ALA A 143 1.59 -15.24 15.87
N PRO A 144 2.55 -16.11 15.58
CA PRO A 144 3.79 -16.19 16.34
C PRO A 144 4.62 -14.92 16.13
N MET A 145 5.07 -14.33 17.26
CA MET A 145 5.96 -13.18 17.23
C MET A 145 7.37 -13.64 16.85
N ARG A 146 7.99 -12.94 15.91
CA ARG A 146 9.41 -13.08 15.57
C ARG A 146 10.20 -12.00 16.29
N LEU A 147 11.37 -12.40 16.82
CA LEU A 147 12.30 -11.50 17.48
C LEU A 147 13.57 -11.40 16.64
N GLY A 148 14.01 -10.19 16.38
CA GLY A 148 15.26 -9.88 15.73
C GLY A 148 16.05 -8.84 16.51
N GLN A 149 17.22 -8.45 16.00
CA GLN A 149 18.01 -7.40 16.62
C GLN A 149 17.28 -6.06 16.49
N GLY A 150 16.75 -5.57 17.62
CA GLY A 150 16.01 -4.31 17.67
C GLY A 150 14.62 -4.34 17.04
N MET A 151 14.07 -5.52 16.72
CA MET A 151 12.80 -5.66 16.05
C MET A 151 11.97 -6.80 16.64
N LYS A 152 10.67 -6.55 16.79
CA LYS A 152 9.62 -7.56 16.99
C LYS A 152 8.70 -7.50 15.78
N GLU A 153 8.22 -8.65 15.31
CA GLU A 153 7.38 -8.74 14.12
C GLU A 153 6.36 -9.84 14.23
N VAL A 154 5.16 -9.60 13.73
CA VAL A 154 4.09 -10.59 13.59
C VAL A 154 3.54 -10.55 12.17
N PHE A 155 3.36 -11.74 11.57
CA PHE A 155 2.78 -11.87 10.23
C PHE A 155 1.33 -12.33 10.31
N PHE A 156 0.49 -11.80 9.41
CA PHE A 156 -0.90 -12.20 9.25
C PHE A 156 -1.34 -11.97 7.80
N LYS A 157 -2.58 -12.33 7.49
CA LYS A 157 -3.15 -12.14 6.15
C LYS A 157 -4.35 -11.22 6.21
N ASP A 158 -4.52 -10.43 5.15
CA ASP A 158 -5.78 -9.74 4.91
C ASP A 158 -6.86 -10.72 4.38
N PRO A 159 -8.11 -10.27 4.21
CA PRO A 159 -9.19 -11.12 3.69
C PRO A 159 -8.94 -11.71 2.30
N ASP A 160 -8.11 -11.06 1.50
CA ASP A 160 -7.77 -11.50 0.15
C ASP A 160 -6.57 -12.48 0.14
N GLY A 161 -5.93 -12.69 1.29
CA GLY A 161 -4.77 -13.57 1.43
C GLY A 161 -3.43 -12.86 1.23
N ASN A 162 -3.39 -11.55 1.07
CA ASN A 162 -2.13 -10.81 1.06
C ASN A 162 -1.46 -10.89 2.43
N VAL A 163 -0.15 -11.12 2.43
CA VAL A 163 0.63 -11.20 3.66
C VAL A 163 1.04 -9.81 4.12
N LEU A 164 0.74 -9.51 5.37
CA LEU A 164 1.13 -8.29 6.06
C LEU A 164 2.00 -8.63 7.26
N SER A 165 2.79 -7.64 7.73
CA SER A 165 3.37 -7.70 9.07
C SER A 165 3.15 -6.41 9.86
N LEU A 166 3.09 -6.55 11.17
CA LEU A 166 3.28 -5.44 12.10
C LEU A 166 4.66 -5.58 12.71
N ILE A 167 5.39 -4.46 12.73
CA ILE A 167 6.74 -4.40 13.30
C ILE A 167 6.81 -3.32 14.38
N GLU A 168 7.51 -3.61 15.45
CA GLU A 168 7.97 -2.64 16.44
C GLU A 168 9.49 -2.61 16.41
N THR A 169 10.07 -1.44 16.32
CA THR A 169 11.52 -1.26 16.25
C THR A 169 12.02 -0.41 17.41
N ASN A 170 13.27 -0.63 17.82
CA ASN A 170 13.98 0.21 18.77
C ASN A 170 15.30 0.72 18.16
N GLU A 171 16.09 1.43 18.92
CA GLU A 171 17.35 2.06 18.45
C GLU A 171 18.40 1.08 17.89
N ALA A 172 18.27 -0.22 18.19
CA ALA A 172 19.17 -1.26 17.67
C ALA A 172 18.75 -1.79 16.28
N ALA A 173 17.59 -1.41 15.78
CA ALA A 173 17.12 -1.82 14.46
C ALA A 173 17.94 -1.13 13.35
N VAL A 174 18.23 -1.89 12.28
CA VAL A 174 18.99 -1.39 11.13
C VAL A 174 18.20 -0.34 10.34
N LEU A 175 16.87 -0.48 10.31
CA LEU A 175 15.97 0.43 9.59
C LEU A 175 14.71 0.66 10.42
N ARG A 176 14.34 1.93 10.61
CA ARG A 176 13.10 2.34 11.24
C ARG A 176 12.38 3.36 10.37
N VAL A 177 11.07 3.26 10.25
CA VAL A 177 10.26 4.24 9.53
C VAL A 177 10.38 5.63 10.17
N ALA A 178 10.52 5.68 11.49
CA ALA A 178 10.73 6.94 12.22
C ALA A 178 12.00 7.68 11.77
N ASP A 179 13.07 6.95 11.46
CA ASP A 179 14.30 7.53 10.97
C ASP A 179 14.16 8.02 9.52
N LEU A 180 13.44 7.28 8.69
CA LEU A 180 13.15 7.67 7.30
C LEU A 180 12.41 9.00 7.21
N LYS A 181 11.53 9.31 8.16
CA LYS A 181 10.82 10.60 8.22
C LYS A 181 11.74 11.80 8.45
N GLN A 182 12.95 11.57 8.91
CA GLN A 182 13.96 12.61 9.18
C GLN A 182 14.94 12.79 8.04
N ILE A 183 14.86 11.96 7.00
CA ILE A 183 15.77 12.03 5.86
C ILE A 183 15.33 13.16 4.93
N ASP A 184 16.29 13.96 4.51
CA ASP A 184 16.07 15.16 3.69
C ASP A 184 15.41 14.90 2.33
N TRP A 185 15.50 13.70 1.82
CA TRP A 185 14.88 13.32 0.55
C TRP A 185 13.38 12.99 0.64
N LEU A 186 12.82 12.88 1.85
CA LEU A 186 11.35 12.68 2.00
C LEU A 186 10.60 13.93 1.54
N PRO A 187 9.40 13.77 0.93
CA PRO A 187 8.59 14.90 0.50
C PRO A 187 8.32 15.88 1.62
N SER A 188 8.53 17.15 1.33
CA SER A 188 8.15 18.23 2.22
C SER A 188 7.44 19.32 1.42
N PRO A 189 6.20 19.67 1.77
CA PRO A 189 5.51 20.79 1.11
C PRO A 189 6.23 22.12 1.23
N ALA A 190 7.12 22.24 2.23
CA ALA A 190 7.90 23.46 2.47
C ALA A 190 9.21 23.53 1.69
N ARG A 191 9.61 22.47 1.00
CA ARG A 191 10.87 22.45 0.24
C ARG A 191 10.65 22.87 -1.20
N PRO A 192 11.56 23.69 -1.75
CA PRO A 192 11.51 24.04 -3.17
C PRO A 192 11.77 22.80 -4.03
N VAL A 193 11.03 22.67 -5.11
CA VAL A 193 11.26 21.62 -6.11
C VAL A 193 12.60 21.87 -6.79
N ILE A 194 13.50 20.90 -6.72
CA ILE A 194 14.76 20.95 -7.51
C ILE A 194 14.37 20.65 -8.96
N LYS A 195 14.40 21.69 -9.80
CA LYS A 195 14.34 21.48 -11.24
C LYS A 195 15.69 20.95 -11.68
N THR A 196 15.77 19.67 -11.99
CA THR A 196 16.90 19.13 -12.75
C THR A 196 16.96 19.82 -14.11
N PRO A 197 18.14 20.26 -14.56
CA PRO A 197 18.30 20.97 -15.84
C PRO A 197 17.97 20.10 -17.04
#